data_ab9ae8aef58f5b95759d668b6fb46122
#
_entry.id   ab9ae8aef58f5b95759d668b6fb46122
#
_cell.length_a   1.000
_cell.length_b   1.000
_cell.length_c   1.000
_cell.angle_alpha   90.00
_cell.angle_beta   90.00
_cell.angle_gamma   90.00
#
_symmetry.space_group_name_H-M   'P 1'
#
loop_
_entity.id
_entity.type
_entity.pdbx_description
1 polymer ?
#
loop_
_entity_poly.entity_id
_entity_poly.type
_entity_poly.pdbx_seq_one_letter_code
_entity_poly.pdbx_strand_id
1 'polypeptide(L)'
;MEADPVRFFERDAVEMMAGAVDSLSEFLNADQDGMTFCHNATGGINTVLRSLVLNSGDEIIVPDHAYQACWNAIEFVARRWKAKVVVVELPFRCENEDDIIEPLLAAITPRTVLAMIDTVSSPTAIRMPFERLVDEFQSRGVDVLIDAAHGPGLVPLDLTALDAAWISGNCHKWLCAPKGAAFLHIREDKRESTKPLTISHGYTADLSPVEKFRYEYDWQGTSDPSGIFCIPKAIETLGSMVSGGFEAIMERNDSLARNGRDILCETLETEPPIADSMLTAMATIDLPGTYDGPPDFRGDALHNSLIDDWGIQVPVFPWPHHEMRYFRISAYLYNSLEQYEYLAHALRDSL
;
A
#
# COMPACT_ATOMS: atom_id res chain seq x y z
N MET A 1 5.42 -24.62 -16.53
CA MET A 1 4.66 -23.73 -17.43
C MET A 1 5.08 -23.91 -18.88
N GLU A 2 6.24 -23.48 -19.32
CA GLU A 2 6.61 -23.45 -20.75
C GLU A 2 6.76 -24.82 -21.43
N ALA A 3 7.08 -25.88 -20.69
CA ALA A 3 7.23 -27.23 -21.24
C ALA A 3 5.89 -27.92 -21.58
N ASP A 4 4.82 -27.58 -20.87
CA ASP A 4 3.47 -28.12 -21.06
C ASP A 4 2.44 -27.07 -20.62
N PRO A 5 2.22 -26.02 -21.44
CA PRO A 5 1.39 -24.88 -21.05
C PRO A 5 -0.11 -25.24 -20.92
N VAL A 6 -0.63 -26.14 -21.73
CA VAL A 6 -2.05 -26.53 -21.68
C VAL A 6 -2.36 -27.21 -20.34
N ARG A 7 -1.60 -28.24 -20.00
CA ARG A 7 -1.76 -28.93 -18.72
C ARG A 7 -1.56 -27.99 -17.55
N PHE A 8 -0.53 -27.13 -17.62
CA PHE A 8 -0.23 -26.19 -16.55
C PHE A 8 -1.42 -25.27 -16.28
N PHE A 9 -1.93 -24.57 -17.29
CA PHE A 9 -3.01 -23.61 -17.09
C PHE A 9 -4.36 -24.25 -16.78
N GLU A 10 -4.64 -25.46 -17.31
CA GLU A 10 -5.92 -26.14 -17.08
C GLU A 10 -6.00 -26.88 -15.74
N ARG A 11 -4.87 -27.20 -15.12
CA ARG A 11 -4.82 -28.03 -13.91
C ARG A 11 -3.92 -27.46 -12.82
N ASP A 12 -2.61 -27.44 -13.09
CA ASP A 12 -1.60 -27.15 -12.06
C ASP A 12 -1.76 -25.70 -11.53
N ALA A 13 -2.01 -24.73 -12.42
CA ALA A 13 -2.21 -23.33 -12.06
C ALA A 13 -3.48 -23.10 -11.23
N VAL A 14 -4.55 -23.88 -11.46
CA VAL A 14 -5.80 -23.79 -10.69
C VAL A 14 -5.56 -24.18 -9.23
N GLU A 15 -4.85 -25.29 -9.00
CA GLU A 15 -4.51 -25.75 -7.65
C GLU A 15 -3.55 -24.77 -6.95
N MET A 16 -2.55 -24.26 -7.67
CA MET A 16 -1.58 -23.28 -7.14
C MET A 16 -2.25 -21.95 -6.79
N MET A 17 -3.24 -21.51 -7.60
CA MET A 17 -4.01 -20.29 -7.31
C MET A 17 -4.85 -20.47 -6.05
N ALA A 18 -5.57 -21.58 -5.91
CA ALA A 18 -6.32 -21.91 -4.70
C ALA A 18 -5.42 -21.92 -3.46
N GLY A 19 -4.26 -22.58 -3.53
CA GLY A 19 -3.29 -22.59 -2.43
C GLY A 19 -2.75 -21.20 -2.08
N ALA A 20 -2.60 -20.30 -3.06
CA ALA A 20 -2.19 -18.92 -2.81
C ALA A 20 -3.30 -18.11 -2.13
N VAL A 21 -4.56 -18.31 -2.55
CA VAL A 21 -5.74 -17.71 -1.89
C VAL A 21 -5.82 -18.18 -0.44
N ASP A 22 -5.76 -19.49 -0.20
CA ASP A 22 -5.86 -20.08 1.13
C ASP A 22 -4.79 -19.51 2.07
N SER A 23 -3.53 -19.57 1.65
CA SER A 23 -2.40 -19.11 2.46
C SER A 23 -2.44 -17.61 2.78
N LEU A 24 -2.79 -16.78 1.79
CA LEU A 24 -2.86 -15.33 2.01
C LEU A 24 -4.09 -14.95 2.85
N SER A 25 -5.22 -15.61 2.64
CA SER A 25 -6.43 -15.37 3.43
C SER A 25 -6.23 -15.78 4.89
N GLU A 26 -5.56 -16.91 5.16
CA GLU A 26 -5.18 -17.29 6.52
C GLU A 26 -4.25 -16.26 7.15
N PHE A 27 -3.22 -15.80 6.42
CA PHE A 27 -2.26 -14.82 6.91
C PHE A 27 -2.90 -13.46 7.24
N LEU A 28 -3.90 -13.02 6.46
CA LEU A 28 -4.59 -11.75 6.62
C LEU A 28 -5.93 -11.86 7.38
N ASN A 29 -6.29 -13.03 7.88
CA ASN A 29 -7.62 -13.33 8.45
C ASN A 29 -8.75 -12.79 7.56
N ALA A 30 -8.75 -13.18 6.29
CA ALA A 30 -9.65 -12.68 5.26
C ALA A 30 -10.66 -13.74 4.79
N ASP A 31 -11.84 -13.30 4.35
CA ASP A 31 -12.76 -14.14 3.61
C ASP A 31 -12.16 -14.54 2.25
N GLN A 32 -11.98 -15.85 2.06
CA GLN A 32 -11.39 -16.42 0.84
C GLN A 32 -12.20 -16.12 -0.43
N ASP A 33 -13.51 -16.07 -0.32
CA ASP A 33 -14.40 -15.82 -1.45
C ASP A 33 -14.27 -14.39 -2.00
N GLY A 34 -13.76 -13.46 -1.20
CA GLY A 34 -13.47 -12.09 -1.59
C GLY A 34 -12.01 -11.84 -2.01
N MET A 35 -11.12 -12.82 -1.81
CA MET A 35 -9.69 -12.66 -2.10
C MET A 35 -9.40 -12.90 -3.58
N THR A 36 -8.66 -12.00 -4.22
CA THR A 36 -8.17 -12.16 -5.60
C THR A 36 -6.80 -11.51 -5.76
N PHE A 37 -6.16 -11.73 -6.92
CA PHE A 37 -4.81 -11.24 -7.17
C PHE A 37 -4.75 -10.21 -8.29
N CYS A 38 -3.75 -9.34 -8.18
CA CYS A 38 -3.40 -8.34 -9.19
C CYS A 38 -1.87 -8.16 -9.25
N HIS A 39 -1.37 -7.46 -10.26
CA HIS A 39 0.08 -7.28 -10.41
C HIS A 39 0.69 -6.35 -9.36
N ASN A 40 -0.09 -5.41 -8.84
CA ASN A 40 0.31 -4.46 -7.79
C ASN A 40 -0.93 -3.79 -7.19
N ALA A 41 -0.79 -3.16 -6.02
CA ALA A 41 -1.89 -2.46 -5.35
C ALA A 41 -2.50 -1.37 -6.24
N THR A 42 -1.71 -0.64 -7.04
CA THR A 42 -2.22 0.36 -7.99
C THR A 42 -3.21 -0.27 -8.99
N GLY A 43 -2.95 -1.50 -9.46
CA GLY A 43 -3.88 -2.26 -10.30
C GLY A 43 -5.16 -2.59 -9.56
N GLY A 44 -5.07 -3.04 -8.30
CA GLY A 44 -6.24 -3.30 -7.45
C GLY A 44 -7.08 -2.05 -7.20
N ILE A 45 -6.44 -0.94 -6.84
CA ILE A 45 -7.10 0.37 -6.68
C ILE A 45 -7.81 0.80 -7.98
N ASN A 46 -7.14 0.68 -9.14
CA ASN A 46 -7.76 0.96 -10.43
C ASN A 46 -8.95 0.04 -10.73
N THR A 47 -8.88 -1.24 -10.35
CA THR A 47 -9.98 -2.20 -10.50
C THR A 47 -11.23 -1.70 -9.79
N VAL A 48 -11.09 -1.29 -8.53
CA VAL A 48 -12.19 -0.75 -7.73
C VAL A 48 -12.72 0.55 -8.34
N LEU A 49 -11.85 1.55 -8.51
CA LEU A 49 -12.25 2.88 -8.99
C LEU A 49 -12.96 2.83 -10.36
N ARG A 50 -12.49 1.98 -11.27
CA ARG A 50 -13.11 1.84 -12.61
C ARG A 50 -14.40 1.06 -12.60
N SER A 51 -14.68 0.29 -11.56
CA SER A 51 -15.94 -0.41 -11.34
C SER A 51 -17.04 0.49 -10.75
N LEU A 52 -16.66 1.62 -10.16
CA LEU A 52 -17.61 2.55 -9.55
C LEU A 52 -18.54 3.17 -10.60
N VAL A 53 -19.80 3.27 -10.24
CA VAL A 53 -20.83 4.05 -10.95
C VAL A 53 -21.17 5.24 -10.04
N LEU A 54 -20.71 6.42 -10.43
CA LEU A 54 -20.87 7.64 -9.66
C LEU A 54 -21.90 8.57 -10.29
N ASN A 55 -22.56 9.38 -9.49
CA ASN A 55 -23.41 10.46 -9.96
C ASN A 55 -22.60 11.76 -10.08
N SER A 56 -23.08 12.66 -10.90
CA SER A 56 -22.46 14.00 -10.99
C SER A 56 -22.58 14.72 -9.65
N GLY A 57 -21.43 15.12 -9.10
CA GLY A 57 -21.33 15.81 -7.82
C GLY A 57 -21.12 14.88 -6.61
N ASP A 58 -21.08 13.57 -6.79
CA ASP A 58 -20.58 12.65 -5.75
C ASP A 58 -19.14 13.04 -5.37
N GLU A 59 -18.78 12.83 -4.11
CA GLU A 59 -17.48 13.21 -3.57
C GLU A 59 -16.69 12.00 -3.14
N ILE A 60 -15.38 12.03 -3.48
CA ILE A 60 -14.40 11.03 -3.05
C ILE A 60 -13.38 11.75 -2.17
N ILE A 61 -13.27 11.34 -0.91
CA ILE A 61 -12.27 11.87 0.03
C ILE A 61 -10.94 11.11 -0.15
N VAL A 62 -9.84 11.87 -0.19
CA VAL A 62 -8.48 11.35 -0.24
C VAL A 62 -7.55 12.28 0.54
N PRO A 63 -6.66 11.77 1.42
CA PRO A 63 -5.63 12.59 2.05
C PRO A 63 -4.57 13.01 1.03
N ASP A 64 -3.95 14.17 1.22
CA ASP A 64 -2.82 14.64 0.41
C ASP A 64 -1.55 13.77 0.57
N HIS A 65 -1.51 12.91 1.58
CA HIS A 65 -0.49 11.88 1.79
C HIS A 65 -0.64 10.65 0.89
N ALA A 66 -1.71 10.53 0.13
CA ALA A 66 -1.97 9.36 -0.72
C ALA A 66 -0.91 9.19 -1.82
N TYR A 67 -0.67 7.93 -2.20
CA TYR A 67 0.26 7.62 -3.29
C TYR A 67 -0.18 8.27 -4.61
N GLN A 68 0.72 9.01 -5.25
CA GLN A 68 0.41 9.82 -6.43
C GLN A 68 -0.28 9.05 -7.57
N ALA A 69 0.10 7.79 -7.81
CA ALA A 69 -0.53 7.00 -8.87
C ALA A 69 -1.99 6.64 -8.53
N CYS A 70 -2.30 6.40 -7.26
CA CYS A 70 -3.66 6.14 -6.80
C CYS A 70 -4.49 7.43 -6.85
N TRP A 71 -3.92 8.55 -6.46
CA TRP A 71 -4.57 9.84 -6.60
C TRP A 71 -4.90 10.17 -8.06
N ASN A 72 -3.96 9.96 -8.99
CA ASN A 72 -4.20 10.12 -10.42
C ASN A 72 -5.34 9.21 -10.93
N ALA A 73 -5.47 8.00 -10.39
CA ALA A 73 -6.57 7.09 -10.73
C ALA A 73 -7.93 7.60 -10.24
N ILE A 74 -7.98 8.17 -9.03
CA ILE A 74 -9.19 8.84 -8.49
C ILE A 74 -9.58 10.04 -9.38
N GLU A 75 -8.63 10.91 -9.68
CA GLU A 75 -8.86 12.07 -10.56
C GLU A 75 -9.40 11.66 -11.93
N PHE A 76 -8.81 10.61 -12.52
CA PHE A 76 -9.26 10.09 -13.82
C PHE A 76 -10.72 9.65 -13.78
N VAL A 77 -11.12 8.91 -12.74
CA VAL A 77 -12.49 8.39 -12.59
C VAL A 77 -13.46 9.52 -12.23
N ALA A 78 -13.09 10.39 -11.29
CA ALA A 78 -13.92 11.54 -10.90
C ALA A 78 -14.26 12.43 -12.10
N ARG A 79 -13.28 12.74 -12.95
CA ARG A 79 -13.51 13.51 -14.21
C ARG A 79 -14.48 12.82 -15.15
N ARG A 80 -14.37 11.50 -15.29
CA ARG A 80 -15.26 10.72 -16.17
C ARG A 80 -16.73 10.82 -15.74
N TRP A 81 -16.97 10.78 -14.44
CA TRP A 81 -18.32 10.80 -13.86
C TRP A 81 -18.78 12.20 -13.45
N LYS A 82 -17.96 13.24 -13.59
CA LYS A 82 -18.21 14.58 -13.05
C LYS A 82 -18.41 14.55 -11.53
N ALA A 83 -17.76 13.65 -10.86
CA ALA A 83 -17.62 13.60 -9.41
C ALA A 83 -16.51 14.58 -8.96
N LYS A 84 -16.43 14.84 -7.67
CA LYS A 84 -15.47 15.75 -7.07
C LYS A 84 -14.48 14.98 -6.21
N VAL A 85 -13.20 15.25 -6.37
CA VAL A 85 -12.18 14.81 -5.43
C VAL A 85 -12.06 15.83 -4.30
N VAL A 86 -12.23 15.39 -3.07
CA VAL A 86 -12.05 16.18 -1.86
C VAL A 86 -10.71 15.80 -1.24
N VAL A 87 -9.70 16.61 -1.55
CA VAL A 87 -8.36 16.44 -0.97
C VAL A 87 -8.36 17.03 0.43
N VAL A 88 -7.97 16.25 1.41
CA VAL A 88 -7.83 16.68 2.80
C VAL A 88 -6.35 16.84 3.10
N GLU A 89 -5.96 18.07 3.38
CA GLU A 89 -4.60 18.39 3.83
C GLU A 89 -4.44 17.90 5.27
N LEU A 90 -3.45 17.01 5.48
CA LEU A 90 -3.09 16.48 6.78
C LEU A 90 -1.75 17.03 7.24
N PRO A 91 -1.56 17.25 8.54
CA PRO A 91 -0.26 17.67 9.05
C PRO A 91 0.77 16.56 8.85
N PHE A 92 1.98 16.91 8.41
CA PHE A 92 3.11 15.96 8.43
C PHE A 92 3.59 15.72 9.86
N ARG A 93 3.59 16.76 10.69
CA ARG A 93 3.94 16.65 12.11
C ARG A 93 2.69 16.26 12.90
N CYS A 94 2.58 14.96 13.20
CA CYS A 94 1.46 14.38 13.94
C CYS A 94 1.91 13.95 15.33
N GLU A 95 1.18 14.38 16.35
CA GLU A 95 1.39 13.98 17.75
C GLU A 95 0.53 12.78 18.13
N ASN A 96 -0.64 12.64 17.50
CA ASN A 96 -1.59 11.57 17.77
C ASN A 96 -2.50 11.29 16.55
N GLU A 97 -3.31 10.25 16.64
CA GLU A 97 -4.21 9.82 15.56
C GLU A 97 -5.31 10.84 15.23
N ASP A 98 -5.76 11.62 16.21
CA ASP A 98 -6.86 12.57 16.01
C ASP A 98 -6.43 13.72 15.08
N ASP A 99 -5.15 14.04 15.00
CA ASP A 99 -4.59 14.98 14.01
C ASP A 99 -4.89 14.57 12.57
N ILE A 100 -5.11 13.28 12.34
CA ILE A 100 -5.47 12.69 11.03
C ILE A 100 -6.98 12.48 10.94
N ILE A 101 -7.60 11.95 11.98
CA ILE A 101 -9.00 11.53 11.96
C ILE A 101 -9.93 12.74 11.84
N GLU A 102 -9.73 13.77 12.68
CA GLU A 102 -10.63 14.91 12.74
C GLU A 102 -10.75 15.66 11.39
N PRO A 103 -9.66 16.00 10.69
CA PRO A 103 -9.77 16.66 9.38
C PRO A 103 -10.49 15.81 8.32
N LEU A 104 -10.22 14.50 8.30
CA LEU A 104 -10.84 13.58 7.35
C LEU A 104 -12.35 13.45 7.60
N LEU A 105 -12.78 13.34 8.85
CA LEU A 105 -14.21 13.26 9.21
C LEU A 105 -14.92 14.59 8.98
N ALA A 106 -14.27 15.72 9.23
CA ALA A 106 -14.83 17.04 8.97
C ALA A 106 -15.10 17.31 7.47
N ALA A 107 -14.42 16.58 6.59
CA ALA A 107 -14.61 16.70 5.14
C ALA A 107 -15.83 15.94 4.60
N ILE A 108 -16.49 15.11 5.43
CA ILE A 108 -17.67 14.32 5.02
C ILE A 108 -18.86 15.24 4.77
N THR A 109 -19.51 15.05 3.62
CA THR A 109 -20.78 15.71 3.26
C THR A 109 -21.81 14.65 2.87
N PRO A 110 -23.11 15.03 2.71
CA PRO A 110 -24.12 14.09 2.18
C PRO A 110 -23.84 13.56 0.75
N ARG A 111 -22.84 14.08 0.07
CA ARG A 111 -22.42 13.61 -1.26
C ARG A 111 -21.19 12.73 -1.21
N THR A 112 -20.56 12.57 -0.08
CA THR A 112 -19.39 11.71 0.07
C THR A 112 -19.81 10.25 -0.05
N VAL A 113 -19.26 9.54 -1.04
CA VAL A 113 -19.60 8.14 -1.32
C VAL A 113 -18.43 7.19 -1.08
N LEU A 114 -17.22 7.71 -1.11
CA LEU A 114 -15.99 6.93 -0.96
C LEU A 114 -14.92 7.71 -0.22
N ALA A 115 -14.17 7.04 0.63
CA ALA A 115 -12.87 7.50 1.13
C ALA A 115 -11.79 6.51 0.72
N MET A 116 -10.62 6.98 0.25
CA MET A 116 -9.44 6.15 0.05
C MET A 116 -8.40 6.48 1.12
N ILE A 117 -7.98 5.46 1.87
CA ILE A 117 -7.08 5.59 3.02
C ILE A 117 -5.93 4.60 2.87
N ASP A 118 -4.70 5.06 3.11
CA ASP A 118 -3.52 4.19 3.16
C ASP A 118 -3.44 3.47 4.52
N THR A 119 -2.85 2.28 4.58
CA THR A 119 -2.43 1.68 5.86
C THR A 119 -1.18 2.38 6.40
N VAL A 120 -0.20 2.61 5.52
CA VAL A 120 0.99 3.41 5.78
C VAL A 120 1.26 4.26 4.55
N SER A 121 1.29 5.56 4.73
CA SER A 121 1.46 6.50 3.62
C SER A 121 2.84 6.36 2.96
N SER A 122 2.86 6.41 1.63
CA SER A 122 4.10 6.23 0.88
C SER A 122 5.07 7.40 1.04
N PRO A 123 4.68 8.67 0.91
CA PRO A 123 5.63 9.78 1.06
C PRO A 123 6.08 9.99 2.50
N THR A 124 5.18 9.97 3.45
CA THR A 124 5.43 10.42 4.82
C THR A 124 5.68 9.31 5.83
N ALA A 125 5.48 8.04 5.42
CA ALA A 125 5.67 6.85 6.25
C ALA A 125 4.80 6.81 7.52
N ILE A 126 3.74 7.61 7.57
CA ILE A 126 2.79 7.63 8.69
C ILE A 126 1.95 6.35 8.65
N ARG A 127 1.91 5.62 9.77
CA ARG A 127 0.87 4.62 10.01
C ARG A 127 -0.43 5.36 10.23
N MET A 128 -1.31 5.26 9.25
CA MET A 128 -2.64 5.86 9.34
C MET A 128 -3.49 5.11 10.37
N PRO A 129 -4.37 5.77 11.10
CA PRO A 129 -5.34 5.12 12.00
C PRO A 129 -6.49 4.49 11.20
N PHE A 130 -6.13 3.62 10.25
CA PHE A 130 -7.04 3.12 9.21
C PHE A 130 -8.18 2.28 9.80
N GLU A 131 -7.94 1.57 10.90
CA GLU A 131 -8.97 0.78 11.60
C GLU A 131 -10.11 1.71 12.10
N ARG A 132 -9.76 2.77 12.81
CA ARG A 132 -10.72 3.77 13.30
C ARG A 132 -11.39 4.52 12.15
N LEU A 133 -10.64 4.84 11.09
CA LEU A 133 -11.18 5.55 9.93
C LEU A 133 -12.19 4.71 9.16
N VAL A 134 -11.96 3.40 9.01
CA VAL A 134 -12.95 2.51 8.38
C VAL A 134 -14.25 2.52 9.16
N ASP A 135 -14.21 2.31 10.48
CA ASP A 135 -15.39 2.32 11.35
C ASP A 135 -16.14 3.65 11.25
N GLU A 136 -15.41 4.76 11.34
CA GLU A 136 -15.99 6.11 11.35
C GLU A 136 -16.63 6.49 10.01
N PHE A 137 -15.99 6.18 8.87
CA PHE A 137 -16.55 6.45 7.55
C PHE A 137 -17.76 5.55 7.26
N GLN A 138 -17.64 4.24 7.51
CA GLN A 138 -18.72 3.29 7.22
C GLN A 138 -19.94 3.51 8.12
N SER A 139 -19.77 3.90 9.39
CA SER A 139 -20.89 4.29 10.26
C SER A 139 -21.69 5.49 9.73
N ARG A 140 -21.09 6.30 8.87
CA ARG A 140 -21.71 7.44 8.19
C ARG A 140 -22.18 7.13 6.76
N GLY A 141 -22.12 5.85 6.35
CA GLY A 141 -22.57 5.41 5.04
C GLY A 141 -21.58 5.70 3.89
N VAL A 142 -20.33 5.95 4.22
CA VAL A 142 -19.25 6.17 3.24
C VAL A 142 -18.44 4.88 3.09
N ASP A 143 -18.36 4.33 1.90
CA ASP A 143 -17.51 3.16 1.63
C ASP A 143 -16.03 3.53 1.75
N VAL A 144 -15.20 2.55 2.16
CA VAL A 144 -13.76 2.77 2.30
C VAL A 144 -12.99 1.81 1.39
N LEU A 145 -12.06 2.38 0.62
CA LEU A 145 -11.05 1.68 -0.15
C LEU A 145 -9.70 1.84 0.55
N ILE A 146 -9.14 0.74 1.04
CA ILE A 146 -7.84 0.75 1.71
C ILE A 146 -6.71 0.48 0.71
N ASP A 147 -5.78 1.42 0.62
CA ASP A 147 -4.46 1.18 -0.01
C ASP A 147 -3.52 0.57 1.02
N ALA A 148 -3.46 -0.76 1.01
CA ALA A 148 -2.56 -1.55 1.85
C ALA A 148 -1.25 -1.89 1.10
N ALA A 149 -0.81 -1.03 0.18
CA ALA A 149 0.43 -1.29 -0.57
C ALA A 149 1.63 -1.56 0.35
N HIS A 150 1.67 -0.91 1.51
CA HIS A 150 2.64 -1.13 2.57
C HIS A 150 2.08 -1.94 3.77
N GLY A 151 0.92 -2.59 3.62
CA GLY A 151 0.27 -3.29 4.73
C GLY A 151 0.87 -4.66 5.05
N PRO A 152 0.75 -5.67 4.13
CA PRO A 152 1.12 -7.05 4.43
C PRO A 152 2.58 -7.20 4.85
N GLY A 153 2.82 -7.69 6.08
CA GLY A 153 4.15 -7.89 6.64
C GLY A 153 4.81 -6.65 7.25
N LEU A 154 4.19 -5.47 7.16
CA LEU A 154 4.63 -4.23 7.79
C LEU A 154 3.79 -3.87 9.02
N VAL A 155 2.48 -4.04 8.92
CA VAL A 155 1.54 -3.82 10.02
C VAL A 155 0.65 -5.03 10.19
N PRO A 156 0.14 -5.29 11.40
CA PRO A 156 -0.89 -6.30 11.58
C PRO A 156 -2.13 -5.96 10.73
N LEU A 157 -2.63 -6.94 10.01
CA LEU A 157 -3.85 -6.81 9.20
C LEU A 157 -4.79 -7.97 9.51
N ASP A 158 -6.00 -7.63 9.90
CA ASP A 158 -7.14 -8.52 10.03
C ASP A 158 -8.25 -7.98 9.14
N LEU A 159 -8.40 -8.56 7.94
CA LEU A 159 -9.33 -8.04 6.95
C LEU A 159 -10.78 -8.30 7.34
N THR A 160 -11.05 -9.37 8.07
CA THR A 160 -12.39 -9.66 8.60
C THR A 160 -12.80 -8.65 9.66
N ALA A 161 -11.92 -8.35 10.61
CA ALA A 161 -12.21 -7.34 11.63
C ALA A 161 -12.29 -5.93 11.05
N LEU A 162 -11.46 -5.61 10.05
CA LEU A 162 -11.45 -4.30 9.39
C LEU A 162 -12.72 -4.04 8.57
N ASP A 163 -13.29 -5.06 7.95
CA ASP A 163 -14.54 -5.03 7.16
C ASP A 163 -14.64 -3.86 6.16
N ALA A 164 -13.50 -3.38 5.64
CA ALA A 164 -13.49 -2.34 4.62
C ALA A 164 -14.11 -2.84 3.31
N ALA A 165 -14.79 -1.96 2.56
CA ALA A 165 -15.44 -2.34 1.30
C ALA A 165 -14.46 -2.95 0.28
N TRP A 166 -13.25 -2.42 0.20
CA TRP A 166 -12.16 -2.93 -0.62
C TRP A 166 -10.80 -2.70 0.04
N ILE A 167 -9.90 -3.67 -0.11
CA ILE A 167 -8.52 -3.58 0.38
C ILE A 167 -7.58 -4.11 -0.70
N SER A 168 -6.61 -3.32 -1.13
CA SER A 168 -5.58 -3.79 -2.07
C SER A 168 -4.18 -3.60 -1.51
N GLY A 169 -3.36 -4.67 -1.54
CA GLY A 169 -2.03 -4.64 -0.93
C GLY A 169 -0.98 -5.38 -1.76
N ASN A 170 0.30 -5.05 -1.51
CA ASN A 170 1.42 -5.68 -2.20
C ASN A 170 2.05 -6.80 -1.37
N CYS A 171 2.06 -8.01 -1.91
CA CYS A 171 2.85 -9.12 -1.35
C CYS A 171 4.34 -9.02 -1.72
N HIS A 172 4.68 -8.30 -2.81
CA HIS A 172 6.05 -8.13 -3.27
C HIS A 172 6.84 -7.00 -2.60
N LYS A 173 6.30 -6.37 -1.54
CA LYS A 173 7.02 -5.41 -0.69
C LYS A 173 7.50 -6.12 0.58
N TRP A 174 6.76 -6.04 1.66
CA TRP A 174 7.18 -6.51 2.99
C TRP A 174 7.03 -8.02 3.22
N LEU A 175 6.21 -8.72 2.41
CA LEU A 175 6.20 -10.19 2.36
C LEU A 175 7.28 -10.77 1.45
N CYS A 176 8.04 -9.93 0.72
CA CYS A 176 9.14 -10.34 -0.16
C CYS A 176 8.77 -11.38 -1.23
N ALA A 177 7.50 -11.50 -1.60
CA ALA A 177 7.14 -12.27 -2.79
C ALA A 177 7.76 -11.63 -4.06
N PRO A 178 7.93 -12.38 -5.16
CA PRO A 178 8.42 -11.81 -6.42
C PRO A 178 7.57 -10.64 -6.90
N LYS A 179 8.16 -9.73 -7.67
CA LYS A 179 7.46 -8.58 -8.25
C LYS A 179 6.30 -9.08 -9.12
N GLY A 180 5.18 -8.36 -9.10
CA GLY A 180 3.95 -8.78 -9.77
C GLY A 180 2.97 -9.54 -8.87
N ALA A 181 3.27 -9.69 -7.58
CA ALA A 181 2.40 -10.33 -6.60
C ALA A 181 1.75 -9.28 -5.67
N ALA A 182 0.44 -9.11 -5.82
CA ALA A 182 -0.41 -8.25 -5.00
C ALA A 182 -1.82 -8.83 -4.94
N PHE A 183 -2.63 -8.35 -4.00
CA PHE A 183 -3.99 -8.81 -3.83
C PHE A 183 -5.01 -7.67 -3.88
N LEU A 184 -6.25 -8.03 -4.13
CA LEU A 184 -7.43 -7.23 -3.91
C LEU A 184 -8.43 -8.10 -3.14
N HIS A 185 -8.87 -7.63 -1.98
CA HIS A 185 -9.97 -8.21 -1.23
C HIS A 185 -11.22 -7.35 -1.41
N ILE A 186 -12.35 -7.99 -1.70
CA ILE A 186 -13.63 -7.35 -2.00
C ILE A 186 -14.67 -7.90 -1.04
N ARG A 187 -15.26 -7.02 -0.23
CA ARG A 187 -16.34 -7.39 0.69
C ARG A 187 -17.54 -7.94 -0.09
N GLU A 188 -18.28 -8.87 0.50
CA GLU A 188 -19.34 -9.65 -0.15
C GLU A 188 -20.35 -8.77 -0.92
N ASP A 189 -20.83 -7.70 -0.29
CA ASP A 189 -21.82 -6.77 -0.89
C ASP A 189 -21.30 -5.97 -2.10
N LYS A 190 -19.98 -5.99 -2.33
CA LYS A 190 -19.32 -5.26 -3.42
C LYS A 190 -18.85 -6.16 -4.58
N ARG A 191 -18.86 -7.49 -4.42
CA ARG A 191 -18.31 -8.44 -5.42
C ARG A 191 -19.01 -8.38 -6.76
N GLU A 192 -20.35 -8.30 -6.75
CA GLU A 192 -21.13 -8.28 -8.00
C GLU A 192 -20.82 -7.03 -8.84
N SER A 193 -20.65 -5.88 -8.19
CA SER A 193 -20.42 -4.59 -8.86
C SER A 193 -18.96 -4.33 -9.22
N THR A 194 -18.01 -4.99 -8.55
CA THR A 194 -16.57 -4.82 -8.83
C THR A 194 -16.12 -5.80 -9.90
N LYS A 195 -15.53 -5.28 -10.98
CA LYS A 195 -15.11 -6.10 -12.12
C LYS A 195 -13.61 -5.96 -12.38
N PRO A 196 -12.93 -7.04 -12.81
CA PRO A 196 -11.52 -6.95 -13.16
C PRO A 196 -11.27 -5.94 -14.27
N LEU A 197 -10.09 -5.33 -14.32
CA LEU A 197 -9.72 -4.37 -15.38
C LEU A 197 -9.80 -4.98 -16.77
N THR A 198 -9.50 -6.25 -16.88
CA THR A 198 -9.59 -7.00 -18.13
C THR A 198 -10.81 -7.90 -18.09
N ILE A 199 -11.83 -7.56 -18.87
CA ILE A 199 -12.99 -8.42 -19.05
C ILE A 199 -12.60 -9.61 -19.94
N SER A 200 -12.83 -10.83 -19.46
CA SER A 200 -12.45 -12.08 -20.12
C SER A 200 -13.59 -13.10 -20.12
N HIS A 201 -13.27 -14.37 -20.30
CA HIS A 201 -14.23 -15.46 -20.48
C HIS A 201 -15.24 -15.61 -19.34
N GLY A 202 -14.83 -15.31 -18.09
CA GLY A 202 -15.70 -15.41 -16.91
C GLY A 202 -16.93 -14.49 -16.96
N TYR A 203 -16.87 -13.37 -17.69
CA TYR A 203 -17.91 -12.35 -17.67
C TYR A 203 -19.31 -12.88 -18.12
N THR A 204 -19.35 -13.74 -19.13
CA THR A 204 -20.59 -14.33 -19.64
C THR A 204 -20.82 -15.78 -19.19
N ALA A 205 -19.98 -16.30 -18.29
CA ALA A 205 -20.12 -17.66 -17.79
C ALA A 205 -21.37 -17.80 -16.94
N ASP A 206 -22.11 -18.90 -17.16
CA ASP A 206 -23.27 -19.29 -16.38
C ASP A 206 -22.82 -20.17 -15.21
N LEU A 207 -22.38 -19.53 -14.14
CA LEU A 207 -21.82 -20.14 -12.95
C LEU A 207 -22.45 -19.53 -11.69
N SER A 208 -22.29 -20.20 -10.54
CA SER A 208 -22.63 -19.58 -9.26
C SER A 208 -21.86 -18.28 -9.02
N PRO A 209 -22.33 -17.36 -8.16
CA PRO A 209 -21.66 -16.08 -7.92
C PRO A 209 -20.19 -16.24 -7.52
N VAL A 210 -19.86 -17.20 -6.65
CA VAL A 210 -18.50 -17.46 -6.18
C VAL A 210 -17.61 -18.02 -7.30
N GLU A 211 -18.10 -19.03 -8.05
CA GLU A 211 -17.36 -19.60 -9.18
C GLU A 211 -17.13 -18.57 -10.28
N LYS A 212 -18.14 -17.72 -10.54
CA LYS A 212 -18.05 -16.65 -11.53
C LYS A 212 -16.99 -15.61 -11.11
N PHE A 213 -16.99 -15.19 -9.84
CA PHE A 213 -15.99 -14.28 -9.30
C PHE A 213 -14.59 -14.85 -9.48
N ARG A 214 -14.37 -16.12 -9.09
CA ARG A 214 -13.08 -16.80 -9.32
C ARG A 214 -12.69 -16.77 -10.78
N TYR A 215 -13.58 -17.17 -11.68
CA TYR A 215 -13.28 -17.24 -13.10
C TYR A 215 -13.02 -15.86 -13.74
N GLU A 216 -13.76 -14.82 -13.33
CA GLU A 216 -13.52 -13.44 -13.80
C GLU A 216 -12.14 -12.93 -13.40
N TYR A 217 -11.68 -13.22 -12.18
CA TYR A 217 -10.44 -12.68 -11.63
C TYR A 217 -9.23 -13.57 -11.86
N ASP A 218 -9.36 -14.89 -11.76
CA ASP A 218 -8.24 -15.81 -11.88
C ASP A 218 -7.81 -16.00 -13.33
N TRP A 219 -8.71 -15.70 -14.30
CA TRP A 219 -8.39 -15.79 -15.72
C TRP A 219 -8.71 -14.49 -16.48
N GLN A 220 -7.81 -13.55 -16.43
CA GLN A 220 -7.90 -12.29 -17.17
C GLN A 220 -7.16 -12.30 -18.52
N GLY A 221 -6.67 -13.47 -18.95
CA GLY A 221 -5.84 -13.71 -20.13
C GLY A 221 -4.55 -14.40 -19.75
N THR A 222 -3.87 -14.98 -20.73
CA THR A 222 -2.60 -15.68 -20.52
C THR A 222 -1.54 -14.72 -20.00
N SER A 223 -0.99 -15.03 -18.83
CA SER A 223 0.05 -14.25 -18.16
C SER A 223 0.95 -15.16 -17.32
N ASP A 224 2.03 -14.63 -16.80
CA ASP A 224 2.89 -15.33 -15.85
C ASP A 224 2.39 -15.14 -14.40
N PRO A 225 1.82 -16.17 -13.76
CA PRO A 225 1.32 -16.10 -12.38
C PRO A 225 2.38 -16.49 -11.33
N SER A 226 3.63 -16.73 -11.72
CA SER A 226 4.67 -17.29 -10.83
C SER A 226 4.90 -16.45 -9.57
N GLY A 227 4.80 -15.14 -9.66
CA GLY A 227 4.89 -14.25 -8.50
C GLY A 227 3.81 -14.51 -7.46
N ILE A 228 2.58 -14.77 -7.88
CA ILE A 228 1.43 -15.09 -7.02
C ILE A 228 1.64 -16.44 -6.36
N PHE A 229 2.07 -17.44 -7.12
CA PHE A 229 2.30 -18.80 -6.61
C PHE A 229 3.46 -18.90 -5.60
N CYS A 230 4.32 -17.89 -5.52
CA CYS A 230 5.37 -17.79 -4.52
C CYS A 230 4.88 -17.18 -3.18
N ILE A 231 3.67 -16.62 -3.09
CA ILE A 231 3.16 -15.99 -1.87
C ILE A 231 3.16 -16.97 -0.67
N PRO A 232 2.63 -18.21 -0.78
CA PRO A 232 2.66 -19.15 0.33
C PRO A 232 4.08 -19.41 0.85
N LYS A 233 5.02 -19.58 -0.06
CA LYS A 233 6.43 -19.83 0.31
C LYS A 233 7.10 -18.60 0.93
N ALA A 234 6.74 -17.40 0.48
CA ALA A 234 7.23 -16.16 1.08
C ALA A 234 6.74 -16.02 2.54
N ILE A 235 5.45 -16.28 2.79
CA ILE A 235 4.86 -16.25 4.14
C ILE A 235 5.54 -17.29 5.04
N GLU A 236 5.63 -18.55 4.60
CA GLU A 236 6.29 -19.63 5.35
C GLU A 236 7.74 -19.28 5.68
N THR A 237 8.50 -18.83 4.66
CA THR A 237 9.94 -18.58 4.81
C THR A 237 10.18 -17.42 5.79
N LEU A 238 9.52 -16.29 5.59
CA LEU A 238 9.69 -15.12 6.48
C LEU A 238 9.21 -15.42 7.90
N GLY A 239 8.04 -16.04 8.06
CA GLY A 239 7.49 -16.40 9.36
C GLY A 239 8.39 -17.34 10.16
N SER A 240 9.29 -18.09 9.50
CA SER A 240 10.25 -18.98 10.14
C SER A 240 11.63 -18.38 10.42
N MET A 241 11.94 -17.18 9.88
CA MET A 241 13.28 -16.56 10.00
C MET A 241 13.60 -16.07 11.41
N VAL A 242 12.58 -15.69 12.18
CA VAL A 242 12.73 -15.15 13.53
C VAL A 242 11.82 -15.93 14.48
N SER A 243 12.32 -16.24 15.67
CA SER A 243 11.47 -16.80 16.74
C SER A 243 10.40 -15.77 17.12
N GLY A 244 9.13 -16.14 17.08
CA GLY A 244 7.99 -15.24 17.26
C GLY A 244 7.35 -14.80 15.94
N GLY A 245 7.88 -15.23 14.77
CA GLY A 245 7.26 -15.02 13.48
C GLY A 245 7.13 -13.55 13.05
N PHE A 246 6.04 -13.21 12.35
CA PHE A 246 5.84 -11.88 11.80
C PHE A 246 5.72 -10.78 12.86
N GLU A 247 5.15 -11.06 14.02
CA GLU A 247 5.06 -10.08 15.10
C GLU A 247 6.46 -9.63 15.55
N ALA A 248 7.37 -10.58 15.80
CA ALA A 248 8.75 -10.28 16.15
C ALA A 248 9.53 -9.61 15.02
N ILE A 249 9.22 -9.93 13.76
CA ILE A 249 9.82 -9.27 12.58
C ILE A 249 9.40 -7.80 12.54
N MET A 250 8.11 -7.51 12.67
CA MET A 250 7.58 -6.14 12.67
C MET A 250 8.16 -5.33 13.82
N GLU A 251 8.13 -5.84 15.06
CA GLU A 251 8.67 -5.16 16.24
C GLU A 251 10.17 -4.84 16.07
N ARG A 252 10.97 -5.79 15.57
CA ARG A 252 12.39 -5.59 15.30
C ARG A 252 12.61 -4.49 14.25
N ASN A 253 11.87 -4.54 13.15
CA ASN A 253 12.01 -3.60 12.06
C ASN A 253 11.57 -2.18 12.46
N ASP A 254 10.50 -2.06 13.24
CA ASP A 254 10.02 -0.79 13.79
C ASP A 254 11.04 -0.18 14.75
N SER A 255 11.62 -1.00 15.64
CA SER A 255 12.68 -0.57 16.54
C SER A 255 13.93 -0.10 15.78
N LEU A 256 14.30 -0.80 14.71
CA LEU A 256 15.44 -0.43 13.88
C LEU A 256 15.18 0.87 13.11
N ALA A 257 13.96 1.04 12.56
CA ALA A 257 13.58 2.28 11.87
C ALA A 257 13.58 3.49 12.82
N ARG A 258 13.06 3.30 14.04
CA ARG A 258 13.06 4.35 15.09
C ARG A 258 14.48 4.78 15.44
N ASN A 259 15.36 3.83 15.76
CA ASN A 259 16.75 4.12 16.10
C ASN A 259 17.48 4.78 14.91
N GLY A 260 17.24 4.29 13.69
CA GLY A 260 17.81 4.92 12.49
C GLY A 260 17.31 6.35 12.27
N ARG A 261 16.00 6.59 12.45
CA ARG A 261 15.42 7.93 12.40
C ARG A 261 16.09 8.87 13.41
N ASP A 262 16.25 8.42 14.65
CA ASP A 262 16.78 9.25 15.73
C ASP A 262 18.24 9.66 15.45
N ILE A 263 19.08 8.74 14.97
CA ILE A 263 20.45 9.04 14.52
C ILE A 263 20.44 10.08 13.40
N LEU A 264 19.55 9.94 12.44
CA LEU A 264 19.48 10.83 11.27
C LEU A 264 18.92 12.21 11.65
N CYS A 265 17.93 12.28 12.52
CA CYS A 265 17.39 13.54 13.05
C CYS A 265 18.45 14.29 13.86
N GLU A 266 19.20 13.59 14.74
CA GLU A 266 20.32 14.20 15.47
C GLU A 266 21.41 14.73 14.52
N THR A 267 21.73 13.95 13.47
CA THR A 267 22.75 14.35 12.47
C THR A 267 22.35 15.59 11.69
N LEU A 268 21.07 15.73 11.36
CA LEU A 268 20.53 16.84 10.58
C LEU A 268 19.99 18.00 11.43
N GLU A 269 20.13 17.91 12.76
CA GLU A 269 19.62 18.90 13.72
C GLU A 269 18.12 19.18 13.54
N THR A 270 17.33 18.12 13.28
CA THR A 270 15.86 18.19 13.10
C THR A 270 15.15 17.30 14.11
N GLU A 271 13.87 17.58 14.35
CA GLU A 271 13.03 16.79 15.24
C GLU A 271 12.27 15.69 14.47
N PRO A 272 12.03 14.50 15.08
CA PRO A 272 11.16 13.50 14.50
C PRO A 272 9.79 14.09 14.12
N PRO A 273 9.34 13.90 12.87
CA PRO A 273 8.11 14.55 12.41
C PRO A 273 6.82 13.91 12.94
N ILE A 274 6.88 12.64 13.35
CA ILE A 274 5.71 11.88 13.82
C ILE A 274 5.99 11.19 15.15
N ALA A 275 4.94 11.02 15.95
CA ALA A 275 5.00 10.28 17.21
C ALA A 275 5.38 8.80 16.97
N ASP A 276 6.07 8.20 17.92
CA ASP A 276 6.51 6.80 17.85
C ASP A 276 5.37 5.80 17.67
N SER A 277 4.18 6.11 18.18
CA SER A 277 2.98 5.28 18.03
C SER A 277 2.45 5.21 16.58
N MET A 278 2.85 6.15 15.74
CA MET A 278 2.45 6.24 14.33
C MET A 278 3.61 5.88 13.38
N LEU A 279 4.73 5.44 13.93
CA LEU A 279 5.89 4.95 13.17
C LEU A 279 5.73 3.45 12.91
N THR A 280 6.29 3.01 11.79
CA THR A 280 6.48 1.59 11.44
C THR A 280 7.95 1.35 11.09
N ALA A 281 8.23 0.29 10.35
CA ALA A 281 9.57 0.05 9.79
C ALA A 281 9.98 1.05 8.68
N MET A 282 9.27 2.15 8.55
CA MET A 282 9.59 3.27 7.64
C MET A 282 9.61 4.58 8.42
N ALA A 283 10.51 5.48 8.05
CA ALA A 283 10.54 6.84 8.59
C ALA A 283 10.92 7.84 7.50
N THR A 284 10.20 8.95 7.45
CA THR A 284 10.50 10.09 6.58
C THR A 284 11.07 11.22 7.43
N ILE A 285 12.13 11.87 6.96
CA ILE A 285 12.94 12.83 7.69
C ILE A 285 13.12 14.08 6.83
N ASP A 286 13.03 15.25 7.47
CA ASP A 286 13.29 16.53 6.82
C ASP A 286 14.74 16.64 6.33
N LEU A 287 14.94 17.19 5.15
CA LEU A 287 16.27 17.57 4.64
C LEU A 287 16.41 19.09 4.61
N PRO A 288 17.58 19.62 4.93
CA PRO A 288 17.85 21.04 4.76
C PRO A 288 17.84 21.45 3.29
N GLY A 289 17.56 22.74 3.05
CA GLY A 289 17.48 23.32 1.70
C GLY A 289 16.14 23.08 1.00
N THR A 290 16.07 23.51 -0.24
CA THR A 290 14.89 23.36 -1.11
C THR A 290 15.15 22.29 -2.16
N TYR A 291 14.12 21.58 -2.56
CA TYR A 291 14.19 20.67 -3.69
C TYR A 291 14.26 21.46 -5.00
N ASP A 292 15.28 21.25 -5.81
CA ASP A 292 15.54 21.93 -7.07
C ASP A 292 15.48 20.99 -8.31
N GLY A 293 15.19 19.73 -8.08
CA GLY A 293 15.07 18.72 -9.14
C GLY A 293 13.74 18.76 -9.88
N PRO A 294 13.59 17.97 -10.95
CA PRO A 294 12.30 17.76 -11.61
C PRO A 294 11.30 17.09 -10.65
N PRO A 295 9.99 17.11 -10.98
CA PRO A 295 8.95 16.53 -10.11
C PRO A 295 9.01 15.00 -9.96
N ASP A 296 10.07 14.36 -10.44
CA ASP A 296 10.35 12.95 -10.21
C ASP A 296 11.62 12.79 -9.36
N PHE A 297 11.64 11.74 -8.54
CA PHE A 297 12.72 11.45 -7.56
C PHE A 297 14.10 11.20 -8.19
N ARG A 298 14.23 11.12 -9.52
CA ARG A 298 15.50 10.89 -10.23
C ARG A 298 16.33 12.15 -10.40
N GLY A 299 15.79 13.29 -10.08
CA GLY A 299 16.42 14.59 -10.33
C GLY A 299 17.13 15.22 -9.16
N ASP A 300 16.98 14.71 -7.94
CA ASP A 300 17.66 15.27 -6.77
C ASP A 300 19.14 14.90 -6.78
N ALA A 301 20.01 15.92 -6.65
CA ALA A 301 21.46 15.73 -6.68
C ALA A 301 21.97 14.84 -5.53
N LEU A 302 21.37 14.98 -4.34
CA LEU A 302 21.71 14.15 -3.18
C LEU A 302 21.32 12.69 -3.40
N HIS A 303 20.14 12.43 -3.98
CA HIS A 303 19.73 11.07 -4.31
C HIS A 303 20.72 10.37 -5.23
N ASN A 304 21.16 11.07 -6.28
CA ASN A 304 22.14 10.52 -7.22
C ASN A 304 23.51 10.31 -6.56
N SER A 305 24.02 11.28 -5.79
CA SER A 305 25.27 11.12 -5.06
C SER A 305 25.24 9.98 -4.03
N LEU A 306 24.14 9.82 -3.29
CA LEU A 306 23.99 8.69 -2.36
C LEU A 306 24.09 7.34 -3.07
N ILE A 307 23.54 7.21 -4.27
CA ILE A 307 23.65 5.98 -5.07
C ILE A 307 25.04 5.81 -5.66
N ASP A 308 25.58 6.83 -6.33
CA ASP A 308 26.77 6.72 -7.17
C ASP A 308 28.05 6.72 -6.34
N ASP A 309 28.13 7.56 -5.30
CA ASP A 309 29.35 7.76 -4.50
C ASP A 309 29.35 6.90 -3.23
N TRP A 310 28.16 6.64 -2.64
CA TRP A 310 28.02 5.98 -1.34
C TRP A 310 27.39 4.58 -1.41
N GLY A 311 26.79 4.18 -2.55
CA GLY A 311 26.08 2.92 -2.69
C GLY A 311 24.80 2.82 -1.84
N ILE A 312 24.21 3.97 -1.45
CA ILE A 312 23.04 4.07 -0.59
C ILE A 312 21.80 4.35 -1.44
N GLN A 313 20.75 3.54 -1.25
CA GLN A 313 19.49 3.68 -1.97
C GLN A 313 18.37 4.14 -1.02
N VAL A 314 18.16 5.44 -0.94
CA VAL A 314 17.02 6.07 -0.26
C VAL A 314 16.35 7.07 -1.18
N PRO A 315 15.01 7.12 -1.25
CA PRO A 315 14.33 8.13 -2.04
C PRO A 315 14.50 9.50 -1.40
N VAL A 316 14.83 10.50 -2.21
CA VAL A 316 14.79 11.93 -1.85
C VAL A 316 13.75 12.58 -2.73
N PHE A 317 12.78 13.30 -2.15
CA PHE A 317 11.61 13.80 -2.86
C PHE A 317 11.05 15.08 -2.23
N PRO A 318 10.35 15.93 -3.02
CA PRO A 318 9.58 17.04 -2.49
C PRO A 318 8.20 16.55 -2.01
N TRP A 319 7.70 17.10 -0.89
CA TRP A 319 6.32 16.88 -0.42
C TRP A 319 6.01 17.89 0.71
N PRO A 320 4.77 18.39 0.89
CA PRO A 320 3.66 18.36 -0.07
C PRO A 320 3.87 19.33 -1.23
N HIS A 321 4.80 20.28 -1.06
CA HIS A 321 5.15 21.29 -2.04
C HIS A 321 6.55 21.10 -2.58
N HIS A 322 6.79 21.55 -3.80
CA HIS A 322 8.07 21.41 -4.50
C HIS A 322 9.27 22.03 -3.75
N GLU A 323 9.00 22.99 -2.87
CA GLU A 323 10.04 23.68 -2.10
C GLU A 323 10.53 22.89 -0.88
N MET A 324 9.76 21.91 -0.39
CA MET A 324 10.09 21.09 0.76
C MET A 324 10.83 19.83 0.31
N ARG A 325 11.78 19.38 1.11
CA ARG A 325 12.66 18.27 0.74
C ARG A 325 12.75 17.24 1.85
N TYR A 326 12.51 16.00 1.49
CA TYR A 326 12.50 14.87 2.42
C TYR A 326 13.26 13.68 1.86
N PHE A 327 13.70 12.80 2.75
CA PHE A 327 14.09 11.45 2.38
C PHE A 327 13.40 10.44 3.30
N ARG A 328 13.29 9.20 2.83
CA ARG A 328 12.64 8.13 3.58
C ARG A 328 13.57 6.94 3.71
N ILE A 329 13.71 6.45 4.94
CA ILE A 329 14.37 5.17 5.24
C ILE A 329 13.35 4.06 5.36
N SER A 330 13.81 2.82 5.16
CA SER A 330 13.06 1.59 5.40
C SER A 330 13.97 0.61 6.12
N ALA A 331 13.45 -0.05 7.14
CA ALA A 331 14.18 -1.04 7.93
C ALA A 331 13.61 -2.44 7.68
N TYR A 332 14.48 -3.41 7.48
CA TYR A 332 14.09 -4.80 7.30
C TYR A 332 15.10 -5.75 7.94
N LEU A 333 14.80 -7.07 7.94
CA LEU A 333 15.62 -8.10 8.58
C LEU A 333 17.10 -8.08 8.17
N TYR A 334 17.42 -7.65 6.95
CA TYR A 334 18.76 -7.56 6.41
C TYR A 334 19.48 -6.24 6.71
N ASN A 335 18.78 -5.27 7.34
CA ASN A 335 19.40 -4.00 7.74
C ASN A 335 19.95 -4.07 9.17
N SER A 336 20.94 -3.23 9.44
CA SER A 336 21.54 -3.04 10.76
C SER A 336 21.69 -1.54 11.09
N LEU A 337 21.95 -1.24 12.36
CA LEU A 337 22.07 0.15 12.83
C LEU A 337 23.26 0.86 12.19
N GLU A 338 24.36 0.13 11.97
CA GLU A 338 25.57 0.66 11.33
C GLU A 338 25.33 1.22 9.92
N GLN A 339 24.30 0.71 9.22
CA GLN A 339 23.93 1.25 7.91
C GLN A 339 23.30 2.64 8.02
N TYR A 340 22.54 2.93 9.08
CA TYR A 340 22.00 4.28 9.33
C TYR A 340 23.04 5.23 9.85
N GLU A 341 24.02 4.78 10.63
CA GLU A 341 25.23 5.55 11.00
C GLU A 341 26.05 5.90 9.75
N TYR A 342 26.19 4.96 8.81
CA TYR A 342 26.85 5.19 7.53
C TYR A 342 26.09 6.20 6.66
N LEU A 343 24.76 6.10 6.60
CA LEU A 343 23.92 7.09 5.92
C LEU A 343 24.07 8.48 6.58
N ALA A 344 24.11 8.56 7.90
CA ALA A 344 24.33 9.79 8.63
C ALA A 344 25.68 10.45 8.28
N HIS A 345 26.74 9.63 8.11
CA HIS A 345 28.04 10.12 7.65
C HIS A 345 27.96 10.64 6.20
N ALA A 346 27.34 9.88 5.30
CA ALA A 346 27.16 10.28 3.91
C ALA A 346 26.38 11.59 3.77
N LEU A 347 25.34 11.80 4.58
CA LEU A 347 24.56 13.04 4.58
C LEU A 347 25.39 14.25 5.04
N ARG A 348 26.21 14.11 6.11
CA ARG A 348 27.10 15.18 6.56
C ARG A 348 28.12 15.61 5.50
N ASP A 349 28.61 14.66 4.70
CA ASP A 349 29.61 14.95 3.68
C ASP A 349 28.98 15.47 2.37
N SER A 350 27.68 15.26 2.16
CA SER A 350 26.97 15.58 0.91
C SER A 350 26.07 16.82 1.01
N LEU A 351 25.77 17.32 2.22
CA LEU A 351 24.94 18.50 2.49
C LEU A 351 25.78 19.70 2.88
#